data_da2efb095cbeb936b7ec353bf6c51b22
#
_entry.id   da2efb095cbeb936b7ec353bf6c51b22
#
_cell.length_a   1.000
_cell.length_b   1.000
_cell.length_c   1.000
_cell.angle_alpha   90.00
_cell.angle_beta   90.00
_cell.angle_gamma   90.00
#
_symmetry.space_group_name_H-M   'P 1'
#
loop_
_entity.id
_entity.type
_entity.pdbx_description
1 polymer ?
#
loop_
_entity_poly.entity_id
_entity_poly.type
_entity_poly.pdbx_seq_one_letter_code
_entity_poly.pdbx_strand_id
1 'polypeptide(L)'
;MGADHGTERQVVGYVRSVATDDDTSSAWLVHGERIIYDNEWIRLFLTDVELPDGERFESHVAKLKAAAMTALIDTEDRVLLMWRHRFVSDRWGWELPGGHVDEGEDPEDAALRELLEEVGYRPKTFRHVARFQPMVGMVDSWHDVFVGEGAEKIAEPTEANEMARMEWVPLSSIMTKIADGEIWNSGALIALLYVLADRGQRPASS
;
A
#
# COMPACT_ATOMS: atom_id res chain seq x y z
N MET A 1 -2.27 18.35 -39.01
CA MET A 1 -2.81 17.03 -38.68
C MET A 1 -1.94 16.45 -37.58
N GLY A 2 -2.30 16.69 -36.33
CA GLY A 2 -1.62 16.16 -35.16
C GLY A 2 -2.44 14.97 -34.66
N ALA A 3 -1.79 13.82 -34.58
CA ALA A 3 -2.40 12.61 -34.03
C ALA A 3 -2.36 12.70 -32.49
N ASP A 4 -3.54 12.79 -31.92
CA ASP A 4 -3.82 12.65 -30.50
C ASP A 4 -3.64 11.16 -30.12
N HIS A 5 -2.57 10.83 -29.39
CA HIS A 5 -2.40 9.52 -28.78
C HIS A 5 -3.06 9.57 -27.39
N GLY A 6 -4.38 9.41 -27.39
CA GLY A 6 -5.12 9.13 -26.17
C GLY A 6 -4.66 7.80 -25.57
N THR A 7 -3.94 7.88 -24.47
CA THR A 7 -3.63 6.73 -23.62
C THR A 7 -4.94 6.32 -22.94
N GLU A 8 -5.55 5.24 -23.42
CA GLU A 8 -6.69 4.60 -22.74
C GLU A 8 -6.23 4.17 -21.35
N ARG A 9 -6.71 4.88 -20.32
CA ARG A 9 -6.58 4.45 -18.93
C ARG A 9 -7.40 3.16 -18.76
N GLN A 10 -6.72 2.03 -18.63
CA GLN A 10 -7.34 0.80 -18.17
C GLN A 10 -7.73 1.01 -16.70
N VAL A 11 -8.98 1.38 -16.47
CA VAL A 11 -9.58 1.35 -15.14
C VAL A 11 -9.64 -0.11 -14.73
N VAL A 12 -8.71 -0.54 -13.88
CA VAL A 12 -8.77 -1.86 -13.25
C VAL A 12 -10.00 -1.83 -12.34
N GLY A 13 -11.08 -2.41 -12.82
CA GLY A 13 -12.33 -2.49 -12.08
C GLY A 13 -12.06 -3.19 -10.74
N TYR A 14 -12.48 -2.55 -9.66
CA TYR A 14 -12.53 -3.14 -8.33
C TYR A 14 -13.11 -4.54 -8.44
N VAL A 15 -12.37 -5.55 -7.95
CA VAL A 15 -12.92 -6.89 -7.77
C VAL A 15 -14.04 -6.73 -6.75
N ARG A 16 -15.29 -6.64 -7.23
CA ARG A 16 -16.44 -6.82 -6.35
C ARG A 16 -16.28 -8.19 -5.72
N SER A 17 -16.36 -8.26 -4.40
CA SER A 17 -16.58 -9.51 -3.69
C SER A 17 -17.66 -10.28 -4.45
N VAL A 18 -17.29 -11.44 -4.99
CA VAL A 18 -18.26 -12.36 -5.62
C VAL A 18 -18.84 -13.19 -4.47
N ALA A 19 -19.67 -12.54 -3.64
CA ALA A 19 -20.46 -13.25 -2.65
C ALA A 19 -21.54 -14.04 -3.40
N THR A 20 -21.64 -15.32 -3.11
CA THR A 20 -22.76 -16.16 -3.54
C THR A 20 -23.93 -15.96 -2.57
N ASP A 21 -25.16 -16.38 -2.95
CA ASP A 21 -26.35 -16.28 -2.08
C ASP A 21 -26.13 -17.05 -0.74
N ASP A 22 -25.34 -18.12 -0.75
CA ASP A 22 -24.95 -18.88 0.45
C ASP A 22 -24.01 -18.08 1.36
N ASP A 23 -23.12 -17.24 0.80
CA ASP A 23 -22.18 -16.44 1.57
C ASP A 23 -22.87 -15.29 2.34
N THR A 24 -24.00 -14.79 1.82
CA THR A 24 -24.76 -13.70 2.45
C THR A 24 -25.47 -14.14 3.73
N SER A 25 -25.77 -15.43 3.89
CA SER A 25 -26.38 -15.98 5.11
C SER A 25 -25.42 -16.01 6.31
N SER A 26 -24.10 -15.90 6.05
CA SER A 26 -23.05 -15.89 7.06
C SER A 26 -22.50 -14.46 7.33
N ALA A 27 -23.08 -13.44 6.70
CA ALA A 27 -22.65 -12.07 6.91
C ALA A 27 -23.07 -11.57 8.30
N TRP A 28 -22.14 -10.87 8.97
CA TRP A 28 -22.44 -10.18 10.23
C TRP A 28 -23.33 -8.98 9.95
N LEU A 29 -24.29 -8.74 10.81
CA LEU A 29 -25.16 -7.56 10.72
C LEU A 29 -24.57 -6.42 11.54
N VAL A 30 -24.54 -5.23 10.95
CA VAL A 30 -24.19 -4.00 11.64
C VAL A 30 -25.48 -3.24 11.97
N HIS A 31 -25.79 -3.12 13.28
CA HIS A 31 -27.00 -2.43 13.77
C HIS A 31 -26.76 -0.92 13.94
N GLY A 32 -25.52 -0.52 14.15
CA GLY A 32 -25.15 0.89 14.29
C GLY A 32 -23.70 1.06 14.71
N GLU A 33 -23.25 2.30 14.68
CA GLU A 33 -21.93 2.66 15.19
C GLU A 33 -21.99 4.01 15.91
N ARG A 34 -21.12 4.19 16.91
CA ARG A 34 -20.93 5.46 17.60
C ARG A 34 -19.45 5.79 17.72
N ILE A 35 -19.11 7.06 17.50
CA ILE A 35 -17.73 7.55 17.63
C ILE A 35 -17.40 7.62 19.12
N ILE A 36 -16.23 7.10 19.51
CA ILE A 36 -15.67 7.20 20.86
C ILE A 36 -14.39 8.04 20.91
N TYR A 37 -13.74 8.24 19.76
CA TYR A 37 -12.63 9.17 19.60
C TYR A 37 -12.56 9.63 18.13
N ASP A 38 -12.27 10.93 17.89
CA ASP A 38 -12.17 11.51 16.56
C ASP A 38 -11.11 12.61 16.53
N ASN A 39 -10.19 12.49 15.54
CA ASN A 39 -9.24 13.54 15.17
C ASN A 39 -8.86 13.41 13.68
N GLU A 40 -7.94 14.25 13.21
CA GLU A 40 -7.50 14.25 11.80
C GLU A 40 -6.82 12.95 11.33
N TRP A 41 -6.28 12.14 12.26
CA TRP A 41 -5.51 10.93 11.97
C TRP A 41 -6.31 9.64 12.12
N ILE A 42 -7.19 9.59 13.11
CA ILE A 42 -7.93 8.38 13.47
C ILE A 42 -9.33 8.69 13.98
N ARG A 43 -10.31 7.92 13.51
CA ARG A 43 -11.63 7.82 14.12
C ARG A 43 -11.82 6.43 14.70
N LEU A 44 -12.16 6.38 16.00
CA LEU A 44 -12.43 5.13 16.69
C LEU A 44 -13.92 5.01 16.99
N PHE A 45 -14.49 3.88 16.58
CA PHE A 45 -15.91 3.57 16.72
C PHE A 45 -16.11 2.39 17.64
N LEU A 46 -17.25 2.38 18.35
CA LEU A 46 -17.90 1.17 18.83
C LEU A 46 -19.01 0.82 17.85
N THR A 47 -18.90 -0.35 17.25
CA THR A 47 -19.82 -0.87 16.22
C THR A 47 -20.61 -2.02 16.80
N ASP A 48 -21.94 -1.89 16.82
CA ASP A 48 -22.87 -2.89 17.32
C ASP A 48 -23.09 -3.94 16.22
N VAL A 49 -22.62 -5.14 16.44
CA VAL A 49 -22.62 -6.22 15.46
C VAL A 49 -23.35 -7.45 15.97
N GLU A 50 -23.96 -8.20 15.06
CA GLU A 50 -24.62 -9.47 15.32
C GLU A 50 -24.08 -10.56 14.42
N LEU A 51 -23.70 -11.68 15.00
CA LEU A 51 -23.25 -12.88 14.32
C LEU A 51 -24.41 -13.64 13.69
N PRO A 52 -24.17 -14.56 12.74
CA PRO A 52 -25.22 -15.37 12.12
C PRO A 52 -26.02 -16.26 13.08
N ASP A 53 -25.45 -16.56 14.24
CA ASP A 53 -26.14 -17.35 15.31
C ASP A 53 -26.97 -16.47 16.26
N GLY A 54 -26.98 -15.14 16.04
CA GLY A 54 -27.73 -14.17 16.83
C GLY A 54 -26.97 -13.61 18.03
N GLU A 55 -25.70 -14.00 18.26
CA GLU A 55 -24.88 -13.36 19.28
C GLU A 55 -24.59 -11.90 18.89
N ARG A 56 -24.80 -10.97 19.82
CA ARG A 56 -24.66 -9.52 19.60
C ARG A 56 -23.70 -8.89 20.60
N PHE A 57 -22.75 -8.07 20.09
CA PHE A 57 -21.77 -7.37 20.92
C PHE A 57 -21.27 -6.09 20.25
N GLU A 58 -20.60 -5.23 21.02
CA GLU A 58 -19.92 -4.06 20.49
C GLU A 58 -18.45 -4.36 20.16
N SER A 59 -18.04 -4.10 18.91
CA SER A 59 -16.66 -4.23 18.43
C SER A 59 -16.01 -2.88 18.26
N HIS A 60 -14.70 -2.78 18.57
CA HIS A 60 -13.92 -1.59 18.32
C HIS A 60 -13.40 -1.58 16.89
N VAL A 61 -13.69 -0.50 16.14
CA VAL A 61 -13.24 -0.31 14.76
C VAL A 61 -12.49 1.02 14.64
N ALA A 62 -11.26 0.97 14.18
CA ALA A 62 -10.48 2.16 13.83
C ALA A 62 -10.60 2.45 12.33
N LYS A 63 -11.06 3.66 11.96
CA LYS A 63 -11.07 4.13 10.57
C LYS A 63 -9.91 5.10 10.39
N LEU A 64 -9.01 4.79 9.45
CA LEU A 64 -7.81 5.56 9.13
C LEU A 64 -7.85 6.03 7.67
N LYS A 65 -7.02 7.01 7.33
CA LYS A 65 -6.80 7.40 5.94
C LYS A 65 -6.29 6.18 5.15
N ALA A 66 -6.65 6.11 3.88
CA ALA A 66 -6.04 5.19 2.93
C ALA A 66 -4.56 5.54 2.74
N ALA A 67 -3.77 4.59 2.25
CA ALA A 67 -2.36 4.81 1.96
C ALA A 67 -1.98 4.24 0.59
N ALA A 68 -1.00 4.85 -0.05
CA ALA A 68 -0.44 4.39 -1.32
C ALA A 68 1.08 4.31 -1.23
N MET A 69 1.67 3.25 -1.80
CA MET A 69 3.11 3.02 -1.74
C MET A 69 3.65 2.42 -3.03
N THR A 70 4.92 2.63 -3.29
CA THR A 70 5.54 2.26 -4.56
C THR A 70 6.80 1.43 -4.39
N ALA A 71 6.83 0.25 -4.99
CA ALA A 71 8.08 -0.46 -5.27
C ALA A 71 8.71 0.13 -6.54
N LEU A 72 9.64 1.06 -6.37
CA LEU A 72 10.36 1.68 -7.47
C LEU A 72 11.58 0.84 -7.85
N ILE A 73 11.62 0.35 -9.09
CA ILE A 73 12.66 -0.54 -9.60
C ILE A 73 13.51 0.19 -10.65
N ASP A 74 14.82 0.08 -10.53
CA ASP A 74 15.75 0.61 -11.52
C ASP A 74 16.07 -0.39 -12.65
N THR A 75 16.95 0.02 -13.56
CA THR A 75 17.39 -0.81 -14.71
C THR A 75 18.35 -1.94 -14.34
N GLU A 76 18.82 -1.98 -13.08
CA GLU A 76 19.73 -3.00 -12.56
C GLU A 76 19.01 -4.00 -11.64
N ASP A 77 17.66 -4.06 -11.70
CA ASP A 77 16.82 -4.89 -10.85
C ASP A 77 17.07 -4.66 -9.34
N ARG A 78 17.19 -3.36 -8.97
CA ARG A 78 17.25 -2.92 -7.57
C ARG A 78 15.99 -2.14 -7.24
N VAL A 79 15.50 -2.31 -6.02
CA VAL A 79 14.38 -1.54 -5.48
C VAL A 79 14.90 -0.42 -4.56
N LEU A 80 14.28 0.75 -4.64
CA LEU A 80 14.56 1.85 -3.76
C LEU A 80 13.86 1.62 -2.42
N LEU A 81 14.64 1.57 -1.34
CA LEU A 81 14.14 1.41 0.03
C LEU A 81 14.65 2.52 0.93
N MET A 82 13.83 2.87 1.92
CA MET A 82 14.14 3.85 2.95
C MET A 82 14.28 3.18 4.30
N TRP A 83 15.36 3.47 5.02
CA TRP A 83 15.58 2.99 6.39
C TRP A 83 14.93 3.94 7.37
N ARG A 84 13.85 3.51 8.02
CA ARG A 84 13.03 4.34 8.92
C ARG A 84 12.91 3.73 10.31
N HIS A 85 12.83 4.59 11.32
CA HIS A 85 12.42 4.22 12.68
C HIS A 85 10.93 4.45 12.85
N ARG A 86 10.22 3.40 13.28
CA ARG A 86 8.81 3.51 13.64
C ARG A 86 8.67 3.50 15.15
N PHE A 87 8.42 4.66 15.74
CA PHE A 87 8.32 4.86 17.18
C PHE A 87 7.20 3.99 17.82
N VAL A 88 6.13 3.69 17.10
CA VAL A 88 5.01 2.87 17.58
C VAL A 88 5.46 1.47 18.00
N SER A 89 6.41 0.87 17.27
CA SER A 89 6.97 -0.45 17.53
C SER A 89 8.39 -0.40 18.11
N ASP A 90 8.97 0.81 18.20
CA ASP A 90 10.38 1.05 18.56
C ASP A 90 11.35 0.21 17.72
N ARG A 91 11.13 0.17 16.39
CA ARG A 91 11.90 -0.65 15.46
C ARG A 91 12.32 0.13 14.21
N TRP A 92 13.51 -0.24 13.74
CA TRP A 92 14.03 0.16 12.45
C TRP A 92 13.65 -0.88 11.39
N GLY A 93 13.44 -0.44 10.16
CA GLY A 93 13.17 -1.32 9.03
C GLY A 93 13.27 -0.62 7.69
N TRP A 94 13.41 -1.43 6.65
CA TRP A 94 13.32 -0.98 5.28
C TRP A 94 11.85 -0.85 4.87
N GLU A 95 11.53 0.28 4.28
CA GLU A 95 10.19 0.60 3.81
C GLU A 95 10.23 1.11 2.38
N LEU A 96 9.10 1.00 1.70
CA LEU A 96 8.89 1.62 0.40
C LEU A 96 8.50 3.10 0.60
N PRO A 97 8.82 3.97 -0.37
CA PRO A 97 8.23 5.31 -0.42
C PRO A 97 6.72 5.22 -0.55
N GLY A 98 6.03 6.08 0.20
CA GLY A 98 4.58 6.14 0.22
C GLY A 98 4.01 6.75 1.50
N GLY A 99 2.77 7.21 1.41
CA GLY A 99 2.09 7.89 2.49
C GLY A 99 0.57 7.86 2.36
N HIS A 100 -0.09 8.81 2.98
CA HIS A 100 -1.54 8.89 3.00
C HIS A 100 -2.11 9.38 1.66
N VAL A 101 -3.25 8.84 1.31
CA VAL A 101 -4.10 9.37 0.23
C VAL A 101 -4.99 10.44 0.83
N ASP A 102 -4.93 11.65 0.31
CA ASP A 102 -5.75 12.76 0.79
C ASP A 102 -7.21 12.62 0.33
N GLU A 103 -8.11 13.36 0.98
CA GLU A 103 -9.52 13.30 0.66
C GLU A 103 -9.78 13.77 -0.79
N GLY A 104 -10.35 12.87 -1.60
CA GLY A 104 -10.61 13.10 -3.01
C GLY A 104 -9.41 12.91 -3.94
N GLU A 105 -8.25 12.55 -3.41
CA GLU A 105 -7.07 12.21 -4.20
C GLU A 105 -7.18 10.78 -4.77
N ASP A 106 -6.70 10.57 -5.98
CA ASP A 106 -6.56 9.22 -6.55
C ASP A 106 -5.33 8.53 -5.92
N PRO A 107 -5.41 7.25 -5.52
CA PRO A 107 -4.26 6.54 -4.94
C PRO A 107 -3.02 6.50 -5.84
N GLU A 108 -3.18 6.52 -7.18
CA GLU A 108 -2.06 6.59 -8.12
C GLU A 108 -1.37 7.95 -8.05
N ASP A 109 -2.15 9.03 -7.99
CA ASP A 109 -1.62 10.39 -7.88
C ASP A 109 -0.90 10.58 -6.52
N ALA A 110 -1.49 10.06 -5.43
CA ALA A 110 -0.85 10.05 -4.10
C ALA A 110 0.50 9.31 -4.13
N ALA A 111 0.56 8.10 -4.70
CA ALA A 111 1.79 7.32 -4.78
C ALA A 111 2.89 8.04 -5.58
N LEU A 112 2.54 8.73 -6.66
CA LEU A 112 3.49 9.51 -7.47
C LEU A 112 3.95 10.79 -6.74
N ARG A 113 3.07 11.46 -5.99
CA ARG A 113 3.39 12.62 -5.17
C ARG A 113 4.37 12.24 -4.08
N GLU A 114 4.09 11.18 -3.32
CA GLU A 114 4.95 10.65 -2.24
C GLU A 114 6.35 10.24 -2.77
N LEU A 115 6.41 9.58 -3.93
CA LEU A 115 7.68 9.28 -4.59
C LEU A 115 8.52 10.54 -4.85
N LEU A 116 7.88 11.62 -5.28
CA LEU A 116 8.58 12.85 -5.55
C LEU A 116 9.03 13.53 -4.26
N GLU A 117 8.17 13.61 -3.27
CA GLU A 117 8.40 14.32 -2.00
C GLU A 117 9.44 13.60 -1.14
N GLU A 118 9.32 12.27 -1.00
CA GLU A 118 10.19 11.48 -0.13
C GLU A 118 11.55 11.15 -0.76
N VAL A 119 11.58 10.84 -2.07
CA VAL A 119 12.80 10.30 -2.70
C VAL A 119 13.27 11.07 -3.94
N GLY A 120 12.46 11.95 -4.51
CA GLY A 120 12.81 12.80 -5.66
C GLY A 120 12.84 12.07 -7.00
N TYR A 121 12.18 10.92 -7.12
CA TYR A 121 12.17 10.11 -8.34
C TYR A 121 10.81 10.08 -9.02
N ARG A 122 10.84 9.80 -10.33
CA ARG A 122 9.67 9.47 -11.15
C ARG A 122 9.93 8.16 -11.92
N PRO A 123 8.97 7.24 -11.98
CA PRO A 123 9.06 6.04 -12.81
C PRO A 123 8.73 6.37 -14.28
N LYS A 124 9.28 5.58 -15.23
CA LYS A 124 8.91 5.64 -16.65
C LYS A 124 7.64 4.87 -16.93
N THR A 125 7.44 3.75 -16.25
CA THR A 125 6.19 2.98 -16.26
C THR A 125 5.67 2.82 -14.85
N PHE A 126 4.35 2.87 -14.69
CA PHE A 126 3.71 2.83 -13.38
C PHE A 126 2.44 2.00 -13.46
N ARG A 127 2.23 1.11 -12.52
CA ARG A 127 1.05 0.25 -12.51
C ARG A 127 0.61 -0.11 -11.10
N HIS A 128 -0.69 -0.11 -10.87
CA HIS A 128 -1.30 -0.67 -9.66
C HIS A 128 -1.16 -2.19 -9.66
N VAL A 129 -0.82 -2.80 -8.53
CA VAL A 129 -0.60 -4.24 -8.43
C VAL A 129 -1.41 -4.93 -7.36
N ALA A 130 -1.74 -4.25 -6.29
CA ALA A 130 -2.55 -4.81 -5.22
C ALA A 130 -3.23 -3.73 -4.39
N ARG A 131 -4.41 -4.05 -3.88
CA ARG A 131 -5.08 -3.30 -2.82
C ARG A 131 -5.38 -4.24 -1.67
N PHE A 132 -5.10 -3.82 -0.44
CA PHE A 132 -5.24 -4.68 0.72
C PHE A 132 -5.65 -3.90 1.97
N GLN A 133 -6.10 -4.63 2.96
CA GLN A 133 -6.34 -4.13 4.32
C GLN A 133 -5.24 -4.66 5.25
N PRO A 134 -4.52 -3.80 5.98
CA PRO A 134 -3.42 -4.24 6.86
C PRO A 134 -3.91 -5.01 8.08
N MET A 135 -5.15 -4.79 8.53
CA MET A 135 -5.71 -5.44 9.72
C MET A 135 -7.25 -5.55 9.61
N VAL A 136 -7.73 -6.48 8.79
CA VAL A 136 -9.14 -6.66 8.41
C VAL A 136 -10.14 -6.82 9.56
N GLY A 137 -9.71 -7.22 10.74
CA GLY A 137 -10.61 -7.46 11.89
C GLY A 137 -10.86 -6.25 12.77
N MET A 138 -10.10 -5.16 12.62
CA MET A 138 -10.17 -4.01 13.54
C MET A 138 -9.99 -2.66 12.87
N VAL A 139 -9.37 -2.62 11.70
CA VAL A 139 -9.00 -1.38 11.02
C VAL A 139 -9.65 -1.32 9.65
N ASP A 140 -10.35 -0.24 9.38
CA ASP A 140 -10.81 0.13 8.05
C ASP A 140 -9.83 1.18 7.47
N SER A 141 -8.86 0.68 6.70
CA SER A 141 -7.85 1.48 6.01
C SER A 141 -7.37 0.74 4.78
N TRP A 142 -7.71 1.24 3.61
CA TRP A 142 -7.28 0.63 2.36
C TRP A 142 -5.90 1.10 1.95
N HIS A 143 -5.04 0.15 1.59
CA HIS A 143 -3.69 0.40 1.12
C HIS A 143 -3.55 -0.07 -0.33
N ASP A 144 -3.04 0.81 -1.17
CA ASP A 144 -2.78 0.55 -2.58
C ASP A 144 -1.26 0.42 -2.83
N VAL A 145 -0.88 -0.60 -3.58
CA VAL A 145 0.52 -0.87 -3.94
C VAL A 145 0.71 -0.70 -5.42
N PHE A 146 1.76 0.04 -5.76
CA PHE A 146 2.18 0.28 -7.13
C PHE A 146 3.59 -0.25 -7.39
N VAL A 147 3.87 -0.60 -8.64
CA VAL A 147 5.21 -0.88 -9.13
C VAL A 147 5.58 0.16 -10.17
N GLY A 148 6.67 0.86 -9.95
CA GLY A 148 7.27 1.80 -10.88
C GLY A 148 8.57 1.21 -11.45
N GLU A 149 8.79 1.29 -12.76
CA GLU A 149 10.03 0.84 -13.41
C GLU A 149 10.71 2.00 -14.16
N GLY A 150 12.03 1.92 -14.24
CA GLY A 150 12.84 2.91 -14.94
C GLY A 150 12.92 4.24 -14.19
N ALA A 151 13.40 4.18 -12.96
CA ALA A 151 13.53 5.32 -12.07
C ALA A 151 14.38 6.46 -12.67
N GLU A 152 13.83 7.68 -12.69
CA GLU A 152 14.52 8.91 -13.09
C GLU A 152 14.52 9.88 -11.92
N LYS A 153 15.70 10.33 -11.48
CA LYS A 153 15.82 11.35 -10.45
C LYS A 153 15.50 12.72 -11.05
N ILE A 154 14.46 13.38 -10.58
CA ILE A 154 13.99 14.66 -11.12
C ILE A 154 14.04 15.80 -10.11
N ALA A 155 14.17 15.51 -8.81
CA ALA A 155 14.27 16.51 -7.75
C ALA A 155 15.10 15.99 -6.57
N GLU A 156 15.46 16.88 -5.64
CA GLU A 156 15.90 16.48 -4.31
C GLU A 156 14.66 16.25 -3.42
N PRO A 157 14.72 15.27 -2.50
CA PRO A 157 13.63 15.01 -1.56
C PRO A 157 13.29 16.25 -0.72
N THR A 158 12.02 16.52 -0.52
CA THR A 158 11.53 17.60 0.36
C THR A 158 11.31 17.11 1.79
N GLU A 159 11.12 15.79 1.99
CA GLU A 159 10.84 15.14 3.27
C GLU A 159 11.98 14.22 3.76
N ALA A 160 13.23 14.59 3.42
CA ALA A 160 14.41 13.79 3.76
C ALA A 160 14.60 13.54 5.27
N ASN A 161 13.96 14.32 6.14
CA ASN A 161 14.09 14.18 7.60
C ASN A 161 13.33 12.97 8.18
N GLU A 162 12.45 12.35 7.40
CA GLU A 162 11.65 11.20 7.83
C GLU A 162 12.38 9.87 7.73
N MET A 163 13.56 9.84 7.09
CA MET A 163 14.36 8.63 6.93
C MET A 163 15.80 8.86 7.37
N ALA A 164 16.46 7.80 7.87
CA ALA A 164 17.90 7.86 8.20
C ALA A 164 18.78 7.72 6.95
N ARG A 165 18.35 6.91 5.97
CA ARG A 165 19.04 6.69 4.70
C ARG A 165 18.11 6.07 3.65
N MET A 166 18.50 6.20 2.41
CA MET A 166 17.85 5.64 1.23
C MET A 166 18.88 4.81 0.44
N GLU A 167 18.50 3.61 0.01
CA GLU A 167 19.39 2.70 -0.70
C GLU A 167 18.68 1.98 -1.86
N TRP A 168 19.41 1.78 -2.96
CA TRP A 168 19.05 0.86 -4.01
C TRP A 168 19.46 -0.55 -3.62
N VAL A 169 18.49 -1.41 -3.32
CA VAL A 169 18.69 -2.75 -2.79
C VAL A 169 18.42 -3.77 -3.90
N PRO A 170 19.37 -4.69 -4.21
CA PRO A 170 19.14 -5.72 -5.21
C PRO A 170 17.94 -6.59 -4.87
N LEU A 171 17.06 -6.86 -5.85
CA LEU A 171 15.89 -7.73 -5.65
C LEU A 171 16.28 -9.12 -5.16
N SER A 172 17.45 -9.62 -5.57
CA SER A 172 17.99 -10.91 -5.13
C SER A 172 18.27 -11.00 -3.62
N SER A 173 18.43 -9.87 -2.91
CA SER A 173 18.68 -9.83 -1.48
C SER A 173 17.40 -9.65 -0.63
N ILE A 174 16.26 -9.40 -1.27
CA ILE A 174 15.01 -9.07 -0.55
C ILE A 174 14.56 -10.21 0.36
N MET A 175 14.60 -11.46 -0.12
CA MET A 175 14.17 -12.60 0.72
C MET A 175 15.04 -12.75 1.97
N THR A 176 16.36 -12.50 1.87
CA THR A 176 17.25 -12.49 3.03
C THR A 176 16.88 -11.38 4.00
N LYS A 177 16.64 -10.14 3.51
CA LYS A 177 16.23 -9.02 4.37
C LYS A 177 14.89 -9.25 5.07
N ILE A 178 13.95 -9.95 4.42
CA ILE A 178 12.69 -10.38 5.05
C ILE A 178 12.97 -11.40 6.15
N ALA A 179 13.80 -12.42 5.87
CA ALA A 179 14.14 -13.47 6.84
C ALA A 179 14.88 -12.92 8.07
N ASP A 180 15.74 -11.92 7.87
CA ASP A 180 16.48 -11.24 8.92
C ASP A 180 15.63 -10.22 9.72
N GLY A 181 14.38 -10.02 9.30
CA GLY A 181 13.44 -9.07 9.94
C GLY A 181 13.77 -7.60 9.70
N GLU A 182 14.56 -7.28 8.68
CA GLU A 182 14.83 -5.91 8.26
C GLU A 182 13.68 -5.32 7.44
N ILE A 183 12.88 -6.16 6.75
CA ILE A 183 11.64 -5.81 6.07
C ILE A 183 10.50 -6.52 6.80
N TRP A 184 9.67 -5.77 7.50
CA TRP A 184 8.65 -6.34 8.38
C TRP A 184 7.27 -5.68 8.28
N ASN A 185 7.14 -4.53 7.60
CA ASN A 185 5.85 -3.87 7.39
C ASN A 185 5.06 -4.52 6.24
N SER A 186 3.73 -4.55 6.37
CA SER A 186 2.83 -5.24 5.43
C SER A 186 2.93 -4.72 4.00
N GLY A 187 3.02 -3.41 3.81
CA GLY A 187 3.08 -2.80 2.48
C GLY A 187 4.32 -3.21 1.70
N ALA A 188 5.51 -3.12 2.33
CA ALA A 188 6.75 -3.55 1.69
C ALA A 188 6.76 -5.05 1.43
N LEU A 189 6.28 -5.88 2.38
CA LEU A 189 6.19 -7.32 2.19
C LEU A 189 5.32 -7.69 0.98
N ILE A 190 4.10 -7.13 0.88
CA ILE A 190 3.18 -7.42 -0.22
C ILE A 190 3.77 -6.98 -1.56
N ALA A 191 4.27 -5.75 -1.64
CA ALA A 191 4.84 -5.21 -2.87
C ALA A 191 6.06 -6.01 -3.36
N LEU A 192 7.00 -6.28 -2.46
CA LEU A 192 8.25 -6.93 -2.82
C LEU A 192 8.07 -8.40 -3.16
N LEU A 193 7.22 -9.12 -2.41
CA LEU A 193 6.86 -10.50 -2.76
C LEU A 193 6.12 -10.57 -4.09
N TYR A 194 5.23 -9.61 -4.38
CA TYR A 194 4.59 -9.50 -5.69
C TYR A 194 5.63 -9.30 -6.81
N VAL A 195 6.57 -8.36 -6.64
CA VAL A 195 7.62 -8.09 -7.63
C VAL A 195 8.47 -9.35 -7.88
N LEU A 196 8.88 -10.06 -6.83
CA LEU A 196 9.66 -11.28 -6.95
C LEU A 196 8.89 -12.38 -7.68
N ALA A 197 7.60 -12.56 -7.38
CA ALA A 197 6.74 -13.54 -8.06
C ALA A 197 6.56 -13.19 -9.54
N ASP A 198 6.30 -11.93 -9.87
CA ASP A 198 6.15 -11.44 -11.26
C ASP A 198 7.44 -11.65 -12.07
N ARG A 199 8.61 -11.33 -11.49
CA ARG A 199 9.92 -11.57 -12.12
C ARG A 199 10.18 -13.06 -12.36
N GLY A 200 9.83 -13.92 -11.40
CA GLY A 200 9.98 -15.38 -11.54
C GLY A 200 9.08 -16.02 -12.60
N GLN A 201 7.99 -15.35 -12.99
CA GLN A 201 7.05 -15.83 -14.02
C GLN A 201 7.38 -15.30 -15.43
N ARG A 202 8.21 -14.26 -15.55
CA ARG A 202 8.62 -13.73 -16.85
C ARG A 202 9.56 -14.73 -17.52
N PRO A 203 9.34 -15.13 -18.80
CA PRO A 203 10.28 -15.99 -19.50
C PRO A 203 11.63 -15.28 -19.58
N ALA A 204 12.71 -16.04 -19.39
CA ALA A 204 14.06 -15.52 -19.55
C ALA A 204 14.18 -14.85 -20.92
N SER A 205 14.55 -13.57 -20.93
CA SER A 205 14.79 -12.85 -22.19
C SER A 205 15.91 -13.57 -22.96
N SER A 206 15.56 -14.12 -24.09
CA SER A 206 16.50 -14.79 -25.03
C SER A 206 17.36 -13.75 -25.76
#